data_68582ddb0b64ec54c33dc540dcd391ab
#
_entry.id   68582ddb0b64ec54c33dc540dcd391ab
#
_cell.length_a   1.000
_cell.length_b   1.000
_cell.length_c   1.000
_cell.angle_alpha   90.00
_cell.angle_beta   90.00
_cell.angle_gamma   90.00
#
_symmetry.space_group_name_H-M   'P 1'
#
loop_
_entity.id
_entity.type
_entity.pdbx_description
1 polymer ?
#
loop_
_entity_poly.entity_id
_entity_poly.type
_entity_poly.pdbx_seq_one_letter_code
_entity_poly.pdbx_strand_id
1 'polypeptide(L)'
;IDLDGIRAAAAAGAQASIGCNGSLGIQLPWDSHHPDHAARISAEAVRLSLYADQRFQKEPEERRLPTALELIGLPASAAAGLKSVNATCAGVELARELVAAPPNYVTPAALAETAAALARDYGMELTILERADCEARGMGAFLAVSQGSDLPPKFLHLIYRPEGAVKRRLALVGKGLTFDSGGYNLKVGAAQIDMMKFDMGGSAAVIGA
;
A
#
# COMPACT_ATOMS: atom_id res chain seq x y z
N ILE A 1 8.99 23.78 -13.21
CA ILE A 1 8.94 22.69 -12.23
C ILE A 1 8.37 21.44 -12.92
N ASP A 2 8.97 20.28 -12.74
CA ASP A 2 8.47 19.01 -13.27
C ASP A 2 7.45 18.36 -12.32
N LEU A 3 6.88 17.21 -12.71
CA LEU A 3 5.87 16.52 -11.90
C LEU A 3 6.42 16.04 -10.55
N ASP A 4 7.70 15.69 -10.48
CA ASP A 4 8.34 15.30 -9.21
C ASP A 4 8.56 16.50 -8.29
N GLY A 5 8.89 17.65 -8.85
CA GLY A 5 8.93 18.91 -8.12
C GLY A 5 7.57 19.35 -7.59
N ILE A 6 6.49 19.15 -8.37
CA ILE A 6 5.10 19.37 -7.91
C ILE A 6 4.79 18.46 -6.73
N ARG A 7 5.12 17.17 -6.84
CA ARG A 7 4.93 16.19 -5.77
C ARG A 7 5.65 16.58 -4.49
N ALA A 8 6.94 16.93 -4.61
CA ALA A 8 7.77 17.32 -3.48
C ALA A 8 7.26 18.60 -2.80
N ALA A 9 6.89 19.62 -3.57
CA ALA A 9 6.36 20.87 -3.06
C ALA A 9 5.01 20.68 -2.34
N ALA A 10 4.10 19.90 -2.93
CA ALA A 10 2.81 19.61 -2.33
C ALA A 10 2.96 18.81 -1.02
N ALA A 11 3.85 17.83 -0.98
CA ALA A 11 4.17 17.06 0.22
C ALA A 11 4.77 17.95 1.33
N ALA A 12 5.71 18.83 0.98
CA ALA A 12 6.33 19.76 1.92
C ALA A 12 5.30 20.75 2.50
N GLY A 13 4.42 21.30 1.64
CA GLY A 13 3.31 22.16 2.09
C GLY A 13 2.36 21.46 3.04
N ALA A 14 2.01 20.20 2.75
CA ALA A 14 1.17 19.39 3.61
C ALA A 14 1.83 19.13 4.97
N GLN A 15 3.10 18.77 5.01
CA GLN A 15 3.85 18.57 6.26
C GLN A 15 3.92 19.84 7.09
N ALA A 16 4.16 21.00 6.45
CA ALA A 16 4.20 22.30 7.12
C ALA A 16 2.81 22.73 7.68
N SER A 17 1.72 22.15 7.17
CA SER A 17 0.36 22.45 7.64
C SER A 17 -0.09 21.61 8.83
N ILE A 18 0.73 20.68 9.32
CA ILE A 18 0.42 19.88 10.52
C ILE A 18 0.34 20.83 11.73
N GLY A 19 -0.74 20.71 12.48
CA GLY A 19 -1.06 21.63 13.57
C GLY A 19 -2.02 22.76 13.19
N CYS A 20 -2.29 22.95 11.90
CA CYS A 20 -3.25 23.94 11.41
C CYS A 20 -4.64 23.32 11.24
N ASN A 21 -5.68 24.13 11.42
CA ASN A 21 -7.06 23.77 11.10
C ASN A 21 -7.51 24.47 9.82
N GLY A 22 -8.46 23.88 9.10
CA GLY A 22 -9.06 24.48 7.91
C GLY A 22 -8.53 23.91 6.60
N SER A 23 -8.58 24.71 5.52
CA SER A 23 -8.14 24.29 4.19
C SER A 23 -6.65 24.54 3.98
N LEU A 24 -6.00 23.61 3.29
CA LEU A 24 -4.65 23.78 2.74
C LEU A 24 -4.77 24.29 1.30
N GLY A 25 -4.40 25.53 1.05
CA GLY A 25 -4.28 26.10 -0.28
C GLY A 25 -2.88 25.85 -0.87
N ILE A 26 -2.81 25.27 -2.07
CA ILE A 26 -1.56 25.05 -2.80
C ILE A 26 -1.63 25.79 -4.14
N GLN A 27 -0.67 26.68 -4.37
CA GLN A 27 -0.45 27.35 -5.64
C GLN A 27 0.97 27.08 -6.13
N LEU A 28 1.10 26.46 -7.30
CA LEU A 28 2.38 26.17 -7.95
C LEU A 28 2.34 26.64 -9.40
N PRO A 29 3.47 26.73 -10.11
CA PRO A 29 3.51 27.04 -11.54
C PRO A 29 3.05 25.84 -12.36
N TRP A 30 1.73 25.75 -12.58
CA TRP A 30 1.06 24.64 -13.26
C TRP A 30 1.25 24.60 -14.78
N ASP A 31 1.66 25.72 -15.38
CA ASP A 31 1.55 26.02 -16.82
C ASP A 31 2.26 25.03 -17.77
N SER A 32 3.23 24.28 -17.25
CA SER A 32 4.01 23.31 -18.03
C SER A 32 3.42 21.89 -18.05
N HIS A 33 2.27 21.67 -17.39
CA HIS A 33 1.74 20.33 -17.17
C HIS A 33 0.27 20.21 -17.52
N HIS A 34 -0.15 18.99 -17.85
CA HIS A 34 -1.56 18.67 -18.00
C HIS A 34 -2.28 18.87 -16.66
N PRO A 35 -3.33 19.71 -16.60
CA PRO A 35 -3.92 20.11 -15.32
C PRO A 35 -4.43 18.96 -14.44
N ASP A 36 -4.97 17.90 -15.05
CA ASP A 36 -5.45 16.71 -14.35
C ASP A 36 -4.30 15.90 -13.72
N HIS A 37 -3.13 15.81 -14.38
CA HIS A 37 -1.95 15.18 -13.82
C HIS A 37 -1.39 15.98 -12.64
N ALA A 38 -1.32 17.30 -12.77
CA ALA A 38 -0.87 18.17 -11.69
C ALA A 38 -1.78 18.07 -10.47
N ALA A 39 -3.10 18.09 -10.68
CA ALA A 39 -4.09 17.93 -9.61
C ALA A 39 -3.96 16.57 -8.91
N ARG A 40 -3.87 15.49 -9.68
CA ARG A 40 -3.72 14.13 -9.14
C ARG A 40 -2.48 14.00 -8.27
N ILE A 41 -1.31 14.37 -8.81
CA ILE A 41 -0.04 14.23 -8.12
C ILE A 41 0.00 15.08 -6.85
N SER A 42 -0.54 16.29 -6.88
CA SER A 42 -0.62 17.15 -5.70
C SER A 42 -1.50 16.54 -4.60
N ALA A 43 -2.68 16.06 -4.97
CA ALA A 43 -3.61 15.47 -4.00
C ALA A 43 -3.08 14.15 -3.41
N GLU A 44 -2.49 13.28 -4.24
CA GLU A 44 -1.80 12.07 -3.77
C GLU A 44 -0.65 12.41 -2.81
N ALA A 45 0.20 13.39 -3.17
CA ALA A 45 1.31 13.81 -2.36
C ALA A 45 0.88 14.36 -0.99
N VAL A 46 -0.14 15.21 -0.97
CA VAL A 46 -0.70 15.75 0.28
C VAL A 46 -1.22 14.62 1.16
N ARG A 47 -2.11 13.76 0.66
CA ARG A 47 -2.70 12.68 1.43
C ARG A 47 -1.64 11.72 1.97
N LEU A 48 -0.76 11.23 1.10
CA LEU A 48 0.25 10.24 1.49
C LEU A 48 1.35 10.80 2.40
N SER A 49 1.62 12.10 2.37
CA SER A 49 2.55 12.74 3.29
C SER A 49 1.95 13.01 4.67
N LEU A 50 0.64 13.24 4.75
CA LEU A 50 -0.08 13.41 6.02
C LEU A 50 -0.42 12.09 6.70
N TYR A 51 -0.33 10.97 6.00
CA TYR A 51 -0.57 9.65 6.58
C TYR A 51 0.43 9.34 7.70
N ALA A 52 -0.06 8.80 8.81
CA ALA A 52 0.74 8.26 9.90
C ALA A 52 0.05 7.03 10.48
N ASP A 53 0.77 5.92 10.57
CA ASP A 53 0.30 4.72 11.29
C ASP A 53 0.65 4.85 12.77
N GLN A 54 -0.36 4.95 13.61
CA GLN A 54 -0.22 5.08 15.05
C GLN A 54 -0.79 3.87 15.82
N ARG A 55 -1.21 2.83 15.11
CA ARG A 55 -1.92 1.67 15.70
C ARG A 55 -1.12 0.94 16.79
N PHE A 56 0.21 0.96 16.69
CA PHE A 56 1.10 0.26 17.61
C PHE A 56 1.88 1.20 18.54
N GLN A 57 1.50 2.48 18.61
CA GLN A 57 2.08 3.45 19.53
C GLN A 57 1.35 3.40 20.87
N LYS A 58 2.11 3.46 21.98
CA LYS A 58 1.54 3.49 23.33
C LYS A 58 0.74 4.77 23.58
N GLU A 59 1.24 5.87 23.10
CA GLU A 59 0.65 7.21 23.20
C GLU A 59 0.61 7.84 21.81
N PRO A 60 -0.51 7.62 21.07
CA PRO A 60 -0.66 8.23 19.76
C PRO A 60 -0.64 9.76 19.84
N GLU A 61 0.11 10.39 18.96
CA GLU A 61 0.17 11.85 18.88
C GLU A 61 -1.15 12.41 18.35
N GLU A 62 -1.72 13.40 19.06
CA GLU A 62 -2.87 14.14 18.53
C GLU A 62 -2.42 15.02 17.37
N ARG A 63 -2.83 14.68 16.16
CA ARG A 63 -2.46 15.41 14.95
C ARG A 63 -3.65 16.22 14.44
N ARG A 64 -3.48 17.53 14.40
CA ARG A 64 -4.41 18.41 13.70
C ARG A 64 -4.00 18.48 12.24
N LEU A 65 -4.90 18.12 11.35
CA LEU A 65 -4.64 18.05 9.92
C LEU A 65 -5.62 18.96 9.16
N PRO A 66 -5.23 19.46 7.98
CA PRO A 66 -6.15 20.16 7.11
C PRO A 66 -7.36 19.29 6.77
N THR A 67 -8.53 19.89 6.75
CA THR A 67 -9.81 19.22 6.45
C THR A 67 -10.16 19.26 4.96
N ALA A 68 -9.51 20.15 4.20
CA ALA A 68 -9.71 20.30 2.76
C ALA A 68 -8.40 20.70 2.06
N LEU A 69 -8.31 20.35 0.78
CA LEU A 69 -7.23 20.76 -0.12
C LEU A 69 -7.82 21.61 -1.25
N GLU A 70 -7.23 22.79 -1.46
CA GLU A 70 -7.56 23.70 -2.55
C GLU A 70 -6.35 23.86 -3.48
N LEU A 71 -6.50 23.50 -4.75
CA LEU A 71 -5.47 23.66 -5.78
C LEU A 71 -5.73 24.96 -6.56
N ILE A 72 -5.05 26.02 -6.15
CA ILE A 72 -5.30 27.38 -6.62
C ILE A 72 -4.67 27.58 -8.00
N GLY A 73 -5.44 28.11 -8.94
CA GLY A 73 -4.97 28.41 -10.30
C GLY A 73 -5.10 27.24 -11.29
N LEU A 74 -5.60 26.09 -10.88
CA LEU A 74 -5.96 25.01 -11.81
C LEU A 74 -7.36 25.22 -12.38
N PRO A 75 -7.60 24.91 -13.69
CA PRO A 75 -8.92 24.98 -14.28
C PRO A 75 -9.84 23.87 -13.76
N ALA A 76 -11.15 24.05 -13.86
CA ALA A 76 -12.14 23.07 -13.41
C ALA A 76 -11.98 21.68 -14.06
N SER A 77 -11.42 21.61 -15.28
CA SER A 77 -11.11 20.34 -15.96
C SER A 77 -10.11 19.46 -15.21
N ALA A 78 -9.27 20.05 -14.36
CA ALA A 78 -8.31 19.34 -13.52
C ALA A 78 -8.97 18.37 -12.54
N ALA A 79 -10.26 18.56 -12.22
CA ALA A 79 -11.01 17.64 -11.35
C ALA A 79 -11.07 16.21 -11.89
N ALA A 80 -10.87 15.99 -13.19
CA ALA A 80 -10.79 14.65 -13.77
C ALA A 80 -9.64 13.83 -13.15
N GLY A 81 -8.52 14.45 -12.81
CA GLY A 81 -7.37 13.81 -12.18
C GLY A 81 -7.63 13.34 -10.77
N LEU A 82 -8.60 13.94 -10.06
CA LEU A 82 -8.90 13.60 -8.67
C LEU A 82 -9.69 12.30 -8.51
N LYS A 83 -10.29 11.77 -9.59
CA LYS A 83 -11.17 10.59 -9.52
C LYS A 83 -10.50 9.33 -8.97
N SER A 84 -9.23 9.12 -9.27
CA SER A 84 -8.47 7.93 -8.85
C SER A 84 -7.72 8.12 -7.53
N VAL A 85 -7.58 9.36 -7.03
CA VAL A 85 -6.72 9.67 -5.87
C VAL A 85 -7.10 8.86 -4.65
N ASN A 86 -8.39 8.75 -4.34
CA ASN A 86 -8.84 8.02 -3.15
C ASN A 86 -8.51 6.53 -3.23
N ALA A 87 -8.72 5.89 -4.38
CA ALA A 87 -8.39 4.48 -4.56
C ALA A 87 -6.88 4.24 -4.50
N THR A 88 -6.10 5.03 -5.26
CA THR A 88 -4.64 4.93 -5.27
C THR A 88 -4.05 5.12 -3.88
N CYS A 89 -4.47 6.16 -3.17
CA CYS A 89 -3.95 6.43 -1.83
C CYS A 89 -4.38 5.36 -0.82
N ALA A 90 -5.62 4.88 -0.88
CA ALA A 90 -6.09 3.81 0.01
C ALA A 90 -5.26 2.52 -0.18
N GLY A 91 -4.93 2.15 -1.42
CA GLY A 91 -4.06 1.01 -1.71
C GLY A 91 -2.64 1.19 -1.15
N VAL A 92 -2.06 2.38 -1.30
CA VAL A 92 -0.74 2.69 -0.73
C VAL A 92 -0.78 2.70 0.81
N GLU A 93 -1.82 3.26 1.41
CA GLU A 93 -2.01 3.28 2.87
C GLU A 93 -2.15 1.85 3.41
N LEU A 94 -2.96 1.00 2.77
CA LEU A 94 -3.08 -0.41 3.12
C LEU A 94 -1.74 -1.14 3.06
N ALA A 95 -0.97 -0.94 1.99
CA ALA A 95 0.37 -1.53 1.87
C ALA A 95 1.30 -1.07 3.00
N ARG A 96 1.28 0.23 3.34
CA ARG A 96 2.04 0.79 4.47
C ARG A 96 1.62 0.20 5.80
N GLU A 97 0.32 0.04 6.02
CA GLU A 97 -0.23 -0.57 7.24
C GLU A 97 0.21 -2.02 7.42
N LEU A 98 0.19 -2.81 6.36
CA LEU A 98 0.63 -4.20 6.40
C LEU A 98 2.13 -4.30 6.70
N VAL A 99 2.94 -3.44 6.08
CA VAL A 99 4.41 -3.42 6.25
C VAL A 99 4.81 -2.86 7.63
N ALA A 100 4.08 -1.88 8.16
CA ALA A 100 4.40 -1.27 9.45
C ALA A 100 4.10 -2.20 10.63
N ALA A 101 3.07 -3.04 10.51
CA ALA A 101 2.62 -3.92 11.58
C ALA A 101 3.67 -5.01 11.94
N PRO A 102 3.74 -5.43 13.20
CA PRO A 102 4.65 -6.47 13.62
C PRO A 102 4.24 -7.85 13.07
N PRO A 103 5.19 -8.79 12.91
CA PRO A 103 4.94 -10.07 12.22
C PRO A 103 4.04 -11.04 12.99
N ASN A 104 3.86 -10.85 14.29
CA ASN A 104 2.87 -11.57 15.08
C ASN A 104 1.44 -11.04 14.84
N TYR A 105 1.29 -9.90 14.23
CA TYR A 105 0.01 -9.32 13.80
C TYR A 105 -0.25 -9.64 12.32
N VAL A 106 0.71 -9.34 11.44
CA VAL A 106 0.60 -9.65 10.00
C VAL A 106 1.14 -11.05 9.73
N THR A 107 0.31 -12.04 10.01
CA THR A 107 0.54 -13.46 9.74
C THR A 107 0.05 -13.85 8.34
N PRO A 108 0.36 -15.06 7.83
CA PRO A 108 -0.24 -15.55 6.59
C PRO A 108 -1.78 -15.53 6.61
N ALA A 109 -2.39 -15.82 7.77
CA ALA A 109 -3.84 -15.74 7.94
C ALA A 109 -4.35 -14.29 7.83
N ALA A 110 -3.69 -13.32 8.46
CA ALA A 110 -4.07 -11.91 8.41
C ALA A 110 -4.00 -11.36 6.97
N LEU A 111 -2.98 -11.76 6.19
CA LEU A 111 -2.90 -11.40 4.77
C LEU A 111 -4.06 -12.02 3.96
N ALA A 112 -4.43 -13.26 4.27
CA ALA A 112 -5.57 -13.92 3.62
C ALA A 112 -6.90 -13.24 3.97
N GLU A 113 -7.10 -12.83 5.22
CA GLU A 113 -8.27 -12.07 5.67
C GLU A 113 -8.36 -10.70 4.98
N THR A 114 -7.22 -10.00 4.85
CA THR A 114 -7.15 -8.73 4.11
C THR A 114 -7.54 -8.93 2.64
N ALA A 115 -7.00 -9.96 1.99
CA ALA A 115 -7.35 -10.29 0.61
C ALA A 115 -8.84 -10.67 0.47
N ALA A 116 -9.40 -11.39 1.45
CA ALA A 116 -10.82 -11.75 1.46
C ALA A 116 -11.73 -10.53 1.64
N ALA A 117 -11.34 -9.57 2.46
CA ALA A 117 -12.06 -8.31 2.61
C ALA A 117 -12.09 -7.53 1.29
N LEU A 118 -10.94 -7.37 0.64
CA LEU A 118 -10.86 -6.71 -0.67
C LEU A 118 -11.67 -7.44 -1.74
N ALA A 119 -11.58 -8.78 -1.80
CA ALA A 119 -12.33 -9.57 -2.76
C ALA A 119 -13.84 -9.35 -2.62
N ARG A 120 -14.34 -9.32 -1.39
CA ARG A 120 -15.76 -9.03 -1.09
C ARG A 120 -16.13 -7.60 -1.46
N ASP A 121 -15.31 -6.62 -1.05
CA ASP A 121 -15.65 -5.21 -1.14
C ASP A 121 -15.54 -4.68 -2.59
N TYR A 122 -14.69 -5.30 -3.41
CA TYR A 122 -14.47 -4.91 -4.82
C TYR A 122 -14.92 -5.98 -5.84
N GLY A 123 -15.62 -7.02 -5.40
CA GLY A 123 -16.16 -8.03 -6.31
C GLY A 123 -15.09 -8.84 -7.04
N MET A 124 -13.95 -9.11 -6.40
CA MET A 124 -12.85 -9.89 -6.98
C MET A 124 -13.03 -11.36 -6.68
N GLU A 125 -12.53 -12.24 -7.57
CA GLU A 125 -12.43 -13.66 -7.29
C GLU A 125 -11.20 -13.91 -6.40
N LEU A 126 -11.36 -14.68 -5.32
CA LEU A 126 -10.26 -15.07 -4.45
C LEU A 126 -10.15 -16.58 -4.34
N THR A 127 -8.95 -17.10 -4.56
CA THR A 127 -8.58 -18.47 -4.24
C THR A 127 -7.47 -18.46 -3.19
N ILE A 128 -7.68 -19.15 -2.08
CA ILE A 128 -6.67 -19.36 -1.05
C ILE A 128 -6.27 -20.83 -1.11
N LEU A 129 -4.99 -21.11 -1.41
CA LEU A 129 -4.44 -22.46 -1.32
C LEU A 129 -3.85 -22.65 0.06
N GLU A 130 -4.34 -23.66 0.75
CA GLU A 130 -3.82 -24.12 2.04
C GLU A 130 -2.59 -25.03 1.82
N ARG A 131 -1.90 -25.43 2.89
CA ARG A 131 -0.73 -26.30 2.82
C ARG A 131 -0.99 -27.54 1.95
N ALA A 132 -2.09 -28.27 2.20
CA ALA A 132 -2.43 -29.47 1.46
C ALA A 132 -2.65 -29.24 -0.04
N ASP A 133 -3.25 -28.08 -0.40
CA ASP A 133 -3.42 -27.70 -1.80
C ASP A 133 -2.09 -27.42 -2.50
N CYS A 134 -1.17 -26.80 -1.77
CA CYS A 134 0.18 -26.53 -2.26
C CYS A 134 1.00 -27.82 -2.42
N GLU A 135 0.86 -28.77 -1.50
CA GLU A 135 1.47 -30.12 -1.56
C GLU A 135 0.97 -30.88 -2.79
N ALA A 136 -0.34 -30.92 -2.99
CA ALA A 136 -0.97 -31.57 -4.13
C ALA A 136 -0.53 -30.99 -5.49
N ARG A 137 -0.10 -29.73 -5.51
CA ARG A 137 0.41 -29.03 -6.70
C ARG A 137 1.94 -29.12 -6.85
N GLY A 138 2.64 -29.81 -5.95
CA GLY A 138 4.07 -29.93 -5.99
C GLY A 138 4.84 -28.63 -5.72
N MET A 139 4.26 -27.69 -4.96
CA MET A 139 4.85 -26.39 -4.67
C MET A 139 5.97 -26.49 -3.60
N GLY A 140 6.95 -27.34 -3.81
CA GLY A 140 7.98 -27.70 -2.82
C GLY A 140 8.81 -26.51 -2.35
N ALA A 141 9.24 -25.62 -3.24
CA ALA A 141 10.02 -24.43 -2.88
C ALA A 141 9.22 -23.45 -2.01
N PHE A 142 7.94 -23.26 -2.29
CA PHE A 142 7.03 -22.46 -1.47
C PHE A 142 6.85 -23.07 -0.06
N LEU A 143 6.63 -24.37 0.00
CA LEU A 143 6.42 -25.10 1.26
C LEU A 143 7.70 -25.16 2.11
N ALA A 144 8.88 -25.26 1.48
CA ALA A 144 10.17 -25.30 2.17
C ALA A 144 10.39 -24.06 3.06
N VAL A 145 9.96 -22.89 2.59
CA VAL A 145 10.11 -21.61 3.34
C VAL A 145 9.28 -21.60 4.62
N SER A 146 8.17 -22.33 4.67
CA SER A 146 7.25 -22.36 5.82
C SER A 146 7.49 -23.51 6.80
N GLN A 147 8.46 -24.39 6.56
CA GLN A 147 8.65 -25.59 7.36
C GLN A 147 9.01 -25.31 8.83
N GLY A 148 9.70 -24.22 9.12
CA GLY A 148 10.08 -23.81 10.46
C GLY A 148 9.04 -23.01 11.23
N SER A 149 7.85 -22.81 10.67
CA SER A 149 6.78 -21.99 11.27
C SER A 149 5.63 -22.87 11.78
N ASP A 150 5.11 -22.54 12.95
CA ASP A 150 3.87 -23.13 13.48
C ASP A 150 2.63 -22.58 12.73
N LEU A 151 2.77 -21.45 12.02
CA LEU A 151 1.69 -20.86 11.24
C LEU A 151 1.63 -21.50 9.85
N PRO A 152 0.44 -21.98 9.41
CA PRO A 152 0.31 -22.60 8.09
C PRO A 152 0.51 -21.57 6.98
N PRO A 153 1.23 -21.93 5.90
CA PRO A 153 1.38 -21.07 4.73
C PRO A 153 0.07 -20.92 3.97
N LYS A 154 -0.07 -19.80 3.29
CA LYS A 154 -1.21 -19.53 2.41
C LYS A 154 -0.73 -18.94 1.10
N PHE A 155 -1.20 -19.48 -0.03
CA PHE A 155 -0.98 -18.90 -1.34
C PHE A 155 -2.27 -18.19 -1.77
N LEU A 156 -2.19 -16.89 -2.02
CA LEU A 156 -3.33 -16.04 -2.33
C LEU A 156 -3.36 -15.74 -3.83
N HIS A 157 -4.50 -15.96 -4.46
CA HIS A 157 -4.72 -15.64 -5.86
C HIS A 157 -6.00 -14.82 -6.01
N LEU A 158 -5.84 -13.51 -6.23
CA LEU A 158 -6.93 -12.58 -6.53
C LEU A 158 -7.04 -12.36 -8.02
N ILE A 159 -8.26 -12.30 -8.53
CA ILE A 159 -8.54 -11.98 -9.93
C ILE A 159 -9.55 -10.84 -9.98
N TYR A 160 -9.13 -9.72 -10.57
CA TYR A 160 -10.02 -8.65 -10.96
C TYR A 160 -10.44 -8.85 -12.43
N ARG A 161 -11.75 -8.83 -12.68
CA ARG A 161 -12.30 -8.90 -14.05
C ARG A 161 -13.07 -7.62 -14.36
N PRO A 162 -12.49 -6.71 -15.16
CA PRO A 162 -13.22 -5.55 -15.61
C PRO A 162 -14.35 -5.96 -16.56
N GLU A 163 -15.36 -5.11 -16.67
CA GLU A 163 -16.41 -5.26 -17.69
C GLU A 163 -15.84 -5.09 -19.10
N GLY A 164 -16.40 -5.84 -20.06
CA GLY A 164 -16.07 -5.77 -21.47
C GLY A 164 -14.99 -6.75 -21.94
N ALA A 165 -14.46 -6.53 -23.15
CA ALA A 165 -13.50 -7.45 -23.77
C ALA A 165 -12.11 -7.35 -23.14
N VAL A 166 -11.55 -8.49 -22.77
CA VAL A 166 -10.19 -8.57 -22.21
C VAL A 166 -9.15 -8.28 -23.30
N LYS A 167 -8.47 -7.15 -23.19
CA LYS A 167 -7.37 -6.78 -24.12
C LYS A 167 -6.03 -7.37 -23.70
N ARG A 168 -5.77 -7.47 -22.40
CA ARG A 168 -4.52 -8.00 -21.83
C ARG A 168 -4.81 -8.67 -20.50
N ARG A 169 -3.95 -9.63 -20.13
CA ARG A 169 -3.88 -10.19 -18.78
C ARG A 169 -2.57 -9.76 -18.15
N LEU A 170 -2.63 -9.18 -16.97
CA LEU A 170 -1.48 -8.79 -16.17
C LEU A 170 -1.48 -9.64 -14.91
N ALA A 171 -0.33 -10.22 -14.57
CA ALA A 171 -0.12 -10.87 -13.29
C ALA A 171 0.86 -10.04 -12.48
N LEU A 172 0.47 -9.64 -11.27
CA LEU A 172 1.33 -9.03 -10.28
C LEU A 172 1.68 -10.10 -9.25
N VAL A 173 2.97 -10.31 -9.01
CA VAL A 173 3.45 -11.33 -8.07
C VAL A 173 4.21 -10.65 -6.95
N GLY A 174 3.78 -10.88 -5.71
CA GLY A 174 4.36 -10.29 -4.52
C GLY A 174 4.91 -11.34 -3.56
N LYS A 175 6.14 -11.14 -3.07
CA LYS A 175 6.73 -11.94 -1.99
C LYS A 175 5.95 -11.68 -0.71
N GLY A 176 5.47 -12.75 -0.05
CA GLY A 176 4.64 -12.71 1.15
C GLY A 176 5.25 -13.45 2.34
N LEU A 177 6.57 -13.47 2.47
CA LEU A 177 7.23 -14.05 3.64
C LEU A 177 7.07 -13.10 4.84
N THR A 178 6.19 -13.45 5.77
CA THR A 178 5.76 -12.55 6.86
C THR A 178 6.85 -12.25 7.88
N PHE A 179 7.88 -13.12 8.01
CA PHE A 179 9.09 -12.85 8.75
C PHE A 179 10.21 -13.81 8.33
N ASP A 180 11.35 -13.29 7.89
CA ASP A 180 12.52 -14.09 7.48
C ASP A 180 13.61 -14.04 8.54
N SER A 181 13.65 -15.03 9.42
CA SER A 181 14.73 -15.16 10.42
C SER A 181 16.06 -15.63 9.85
N GLY A 182 16.08 -16.14 8.61
CA GLY A 182 17.25 -16.78 7.97
C GLY A 182 17.34 -18.28 8.21
N GLY A 183 16.53 -18.87 9.08
CA GLY A 183 16.57 -20.29 9.43
C GLY A 183 17.81 -20.67 10.26
N TYR A 184 18.47 -21.79 9.97
CA TYR A 184 19.69 -22.20 10.66
C TYR A 184 20.84 -21.18 10.53
N ASN A 185 20.92 -20.47 9.43
CA ASN A 185 21.78 -19.32 9.26
C ASN A 185 21.02 -18.04 9.70
N LEU A 186 20.85 -17.89 11.01
CA LEU A 186 20.10 -16.80 11.60
C LEU A 186 20.66 -15.45 11.18
N LYS A 187 19.79 -14.55 10.76
CA LYS A 187 20.16 -13.17 10.40
C LYS A 187 20.54 -12.39 11.65
N VAL A 188 21.84 -12.12 11.83
CA VAL A 188 22.36 -11.39 12.98
C VAL A 188 23.16 -10.17 12.54
N GLY A 189 23.31 -9.17 13.40
CA GLY A 189 24.10 -7.97 13.15
C GLY A 189 23.67 -7.25 11.89
N ALA A 190 24.57 -7.15 10.91
CA ALA A 190 24.32 -6.43 9.65
C ALA A 190 23.18 -7.03 8.79
N ALA A 191 22.75 -8.25 9.05
CA ALA A 191 21.62 -8.88 8.35
C ALA A 191 20.24 -8.40 8.85
N GLN A 192 20.22 -7.60 9.91
CA GLN A 192 19.05 -6.84 10.37
C GLN A 192 17.76 -7.68 10.48
N ILE A 193 17.76 -8.69 11.33
CA ILE A 193 16.60 -9.58 11.52
C ILE A 193 15.32 -8.81 11.91
N ASP A 194 15.46 -7.73 12.66
CA ASP A 194 14.38 -6.83 13.08
C ASP A 194 13.66 -6.19 11.90
N MET A 195 14.38 -5.94 10.79
CA MET A 195 13.82 -5.39 9.55
C MET A 195 13.05 -6.44 8.74
N MET A 196 13.19 -7.73 9.04
CA MET A 196 12.56 -8.81 8.27
C MET A 196 11.03 -8.88 8.45
N LYS A 197 10.45 -8.06 9.31
CA LYS A 197 9.01 -7.81 9.33
C LYS A 197 8.49 -7.24 8.00
N PHE A 198 9.36 -6.59 7.19
CA PHE A 198 8.96 -6.07 5.86
C PHE A 198 9.17 -7.08 4.72
N ASP A 199 9.60 -8.29 4.99
CA ASP A 199 9.90 -9.27 3.94
C ASP A 199 8.66 -9.72 3.15
N MET A 200 7.50 -9.29 3.60
CA MET A 200 6.21 -9.40 2.92
C MET A 200 5.80 -8.11 2.15
N GLY A 201 6.66 -7.12 2.04
CA GLY A 201 6.35 -5.84 1.39
C GLY A 201 5.92 -5.97 -0.07
N GLY A 202 6.45 -6.97 -0.79
CA GLY A 202 6.01 -7.28 -2.16
C GLY A 202 4.54 -7.70 -2.23
N SER A 203 4.10 -8.58 -1.32
CA SER A 203 2.69 -8.98 -1.26
C SER A 203 1.79 -7.84 -0.80
N ALA A 204 2.25 -7.02 0.16
CA ALA A 204 1.51 -5.84 0.59
C ALA A 204 1.28 -4.86 -0.56
N ALA A 205 2.31 -4.61 -1.40
CA ALA A 205 2.18 -3.77 -2.57
C ALA A 205 1.20 -4.33 -3.61
N VAL A 206 1.23 -5.66 -3.84
CA VAL A 206 0.30 -6.31 -4.78
C VAL A 206 -1.14 -6.32 -4.25
N ILE A 207 -1.33 -6.51 -2.95
CA ILE A 207 -2.66 -6.46 -2.31
C ILE A 207 -3.22 -5.03 -2.35
N GLY A 208 -2.36 -4.01 -2.20
CA GLY A 208 -2.78 -2.61 -2.26
C GLY A 208 -3.03 -2.08 -3.68
N ALA A 209 -2.55 -2.78 -4.72
CA ALA A 209 -2.69 -2.36 -6.12
C ALA A 209 -4.04 -2.76 -6.72
#